data_c5648fd9d44b91824941e7b44ddb7813
#
_entry.id   c5648fd9d44b91824941e7b44ddb7813
#
_cell.length_a   1.000
_cell.length_b   1.000
_cell.length_c   1.000
_cell.angle_alpha   90.00
_cell.angle_beta   90.00
_cell.angle_gamma   90.00
#
_symmetry.space_group_name_H-M   'P 1'
#
loop_
_entity.id
_entity.type
_entity.pdbx_description
1 polymer ?
#
loop_
_entity_poly.entity_id
_entity_poly.type
_entity_poly.pdbx_seq_one_letter_code
_entity_poly.pdbx_strand_id
1 'polypeptide(L)'
;MKNLEYLVGDSKIYKDVSEPYNTNIINLLSDLSYELNNKKYYKSYSDIKTLSFFCRKANLLNLKKKSKNYDDQPRLGLGLVFHVTPSNIPTNFFYSLIFGLINGNSNIVKVPSKNFEQIDII
;
A
#
# COMPACT_ATOMS: atom_id res chain seq x y z
N MET A 1 15.69 21.01 -14.15
CA MET A 1 14.59 20.24 -13.56
C MET A 1 14.90 18.76 -13.72
N LYS A 2 14.97 18.03 -12.64
CA LYS A 2 15.00 16.56 -12.73
C LYS A 2 13.63 16.11 -13.24
N ASN A 3 13.61 15.30 -14.30
CA ASN A 3 12.38 14.72 -14.80
C ASN A 3 11.80 13.79 -13.71
N LEU A 4 10.48 13.88 -13.49
CA LEU A 4 9.78 12.94 -12.64
C LEU A 4 9.71 11.59 -13.37
N GLU A 5 10.10 10.54 -12.68
CA GLU A 5 9.95 9.17 -13.13
C GLU A 5 8.78 8.53 -12.41
N TYR A 6 7.89 7.90 -13.15
CA TYR A 6 6.75 7.16 -12.62
C TYR A 6 7.06 5.67 -12.66
N LEU A 7 7.22 5.04 -11.51
CA LEU A 7 7.43 3.59 -11.41
C LEU A 7 6.12 2.84 -11.64
N VAL A 8 5.02 3.40 -11.17
CA VAL A 8 3.67 2.89 -11.36
C VAL A 8 2.73 4.05 -11.63
N GLY A 9 1.80 3.88 -12.56
CA GLY A 9 0.87 4.94 -12.95
C GLY A 9 1.47 5.96 -13.90
N ASP A 10 0.89 7.14 -13.92
CA ASP A 10 1.25 8.23 -14.83
C ASP A 10 1.09 9.61 -14.15
N SER A 11 1.28 10.67 -14.91
CA SER A 11 1.12 12.06 -14.42
C SER A 11 -0.33 12.48 -14.16
N LYS A 12 -1.31 11.63 -14.47
CA LYS A 12 -2.71 11.96 -14.30
C LYS A 12 -3.11 11.91 -12.82
N ILE A 13 -3.70 12.98 -12.35
CA ILE A 13 -4.14 13.09 -10.96
C ILE A 13 -5.58 12.61 -10.85
N TYR A 14 -5.78 11.58 -10.06
CA TYR A 14 -7.09 11.06 -9.69
C TYR A 14 -7.47 11.56 -8.29
N LYS A 15 -8.74 11.87 -8.10
CA LYS A 15 -9.29 12.31 -6.80
C LYS A 15 -10.44 11.42 -6.33
N ASP A 16 -10.63 10.29 -7.02
CA ASP A 16 -11.70 9.36 -6.70
C ASP A 16 -11.49 8.75 -5.32
N VAL A 17 -12.58 8.53 -4.63
CA VAL A 17 -12.58 7.92 -3.30
C VAL A 17 -13.47 6.69 -3.29
N SER A 18 -13.16 5.76 -2.41
CA SER A 18 -13.98 4.59 -2.14
C SER A 18 -14.23 4.45 -0.64
N GLU A 19 -15.08 3.51 -0.28
CA GLU A 19 -15.25 3.13 1.12
C GLU A 19 -13.96 2.47 1.66
N PRO A 20 -13.67 2.63 2.96
CA PRO A 20 -12.56 1.95 3.60
C PRO A 20 -12.69 0.43 3.47
N TYR A 21 -11.56 -0.24 3.31
CA TYR A 21 -11.49 -1.70 3.12
C TYR A 21 -12.33 -2.21 1.94
N ASN A 22 -12.35 -1.45 0.85
CA ASN A 22 -12.99 -1.86 -0.40
C ASN A 22 -12.48 -3.23 -0.84
N THR A 23 -13.39 -4.06 -1.35
CA THR A 23 -13.07 -5.43 -1.78
C THR A 23 -11.96 -5.50 -2.83
N ASN A 24 -11.94 -4.57 -3.78
CA ASN A 24 -10.91 -4.52 -4.82
C ASN A 24 -9.53 -4.24 -4.23
N ILE A 25 -9.42 -3.36 -3.24
CA ILE A 25 -8.16 -3.08 -2.55
C ILE A 25 -7.70 -4.27 -1.72
N ILE A 26 -8.61 -4.91 -1.00
CA ILE A 26 -8.30 -6.13 -0.24
C ILE A 26 -7.77 -7.23 -1.17
N ASN A 27 -8.40 -7.41 -2.32
CA ASN A 27 -7.96 -8.41 -3.30
C ASN A 27 -6.59 -8.05 -3.88
N LEU A 28 -6.37 -6.80 -4.28
CA LEU A 28 -5.08 -6.32 -4.78
C LEU A 28 -3.94 -6.60 -3.78
N LEU A 29 -4.13 -6.24 -2.51
CA LEU A 29 -3.11 -6.45 -1.48
C LEU A 29 -2.92 -7.94 -1.16
N SER A 30 -3.99 -8.74 -1.24
CA SER A 30 -3.91 -10.19 -1.09
C SER A 30 -3.12 -10.85 -2.22
N ASP A 31 -3.33 -10.41 -3.46
CA ASP A 31 -2.58 -10.89 -4.62
C ASP A 31 -1.10 -10.50 -4.51
N LEU A 32 -0.80 -9.29 -4.06
CA LEU A 32 0.57 -8.89 -3.75
C LEU A 32 1.20 -9.80 -2.68
N SER A 33 0.48 -10.07 -1.60
CA SER A 33 0.93 -11.00 -0.56
C SER A 33 1.29 -12.37 -1.13
N TYR A 34 0.46 -12.89 -2.01
CA TYR A 34 0.69 -14.16 -2.69
C TYR A 34 1.97 -14.13 -3.53
N GLU A 35 2.13 -13.11 -4.37
CA GLU A 35 3.31 -12.95 -5.23
C GLU A 35 4.60 -12.82 -4.41
N LEU A 36 4.61 -12.02 -3.37
CA LEU A 36 5.77 -11.84 -2.49
C LEU A 36 6.14 -13.12 -1.74
N ASN A 37 5.17 -14.00 -1.45
CA ASN A 37 5.42 -15.28 -0.78
C ASN A 37 5.89 -16.38 -1.71
N ASN A 38 5.55 -16.35 -2.99
CA ASN A 38 5.84 -17.46 -3.90
C ASN A 38 7.24 -17.43 -4.47
N LYS A 39 7.86 -16.27 -4.59
CA LYS A 39 9.20 -16.14 -5.13
C LYS A 39 10.25 -16.32 -4.02
N LYS A 40 11.05 -17.37 -4.12
CA LYS A 40 12.09 -17.72 -3.12
C LYS A 40 13.05 -16.57 -2.85
N TYR A 41 13.43 -15.82 -3.88
CA TYR A 41 14.32 -14.67 -3.77
C TYR A 41 13.73 -13.57 -2.87
N TYR A 42 12.45 -13.27 -3.01
CA TYR A 42 11.78 -12.24 -2.20
C TYR A 42 11.74 -12.61 -0.72
N LYS A 43 11.64 -13.90 -0.41
CA LYS A 43 11.64 -14.39 0.97
C LYS A 43 12.96 -14.22 1.70
N SER A 44 14.05 -13.96 0.99
CA SER A 44 15.36 -13.69 1.61
C SER A 44 15.38 -12.36 2.37
N TYR A 45 14.49 -11.44 2.05
CA TYR A 45 14.34 -10.17 2.74
C TYR A 45 13.29 -10.27 3.85
N SER A 46 13.72 -10.10 5.10
CA SER A 46 12.82 -10.22 6.26
C SER A 46 11.71 -9.17 6.27
N ASP A 47 12.00 -7.95 5.82
CA ASP A 47 11.04 -6.85 5.69
C ASP A 47 9.99 -7.12 4.60
N ILE A 48 10.38 -7.70 3.46
CA ILE A 48 9.44 -8.14 2.40
C ILE A 48 8.54 -9.26 2.93
N LYS A 49 9.10 -10.20 3.68
CA LYS A 49 8.32 -11.27 4.30
C LYS A 49 7.28 -10.72 5.29
N THR A 50 7.66 -9.74 6.08
CA THR A 50 6.76 -9.07 7.03
C THR A 50 5.66 -8.31 6.29
N LEU A 51 6.01 -7.60 5.23
CA LEU A 51 5.06 -6.89 4.36
C LEU A 51 4.04 -7.87 3.73
N SER A 52 4.53 -8.97 3.17
CA SER A 52 3.67 -10.02 2.62
C SER A 52 2.69 -10.56 3.66
N PHE A 53 3.17 -10.81 4.87
CA PHE A 53 2.31 -11.28 5.96
C PHE A 53 1.23 -10.25 6.32
N PHE A 54 1.60 -8.97 6.38
CA PHE A 54 0.67 -7.88 6.66
C PHE A 54 -0.46 -7.79 5.63
N CYS A 55 -0.13 -7.98 4.35
CA CYS A 55 -1.09 -7.90 3.24
C CYS A 55 -1.98 -9.13 3.09
N ARG A 56 -1.84 -10.17 3.93
CA ARG A 56 -2.71 -11.35 3.87
C ARG A 56 -4.17 -10.97 4.04
N LYS A 57 -5.02 -11.58 3.23
CA LYS A 57 -6.47 -11.33 3.25
C LYS A 57 -7.08 -11.47 4.65
N ALA A 58 -6.67 -12.51 5.39
CA ALA A 58 -7.16 -12.74 6.75
C ALA A 58 -6.82 -11.57 7.70
N ASN A 59 -5.62 -11.01 7.59
CA ASN A 59 -5.22 -9.84 8.39
C ASN A 59 -6.02 -8.60 8.00
N LEU A 60 -6.17 -8.33 6.71
CA LEU A 60 -6.94 -7.18 6.21
C LEU A 60 -8.42 -7.25 6.63
N LEU A 61 -9.02 -8.43 6.55
CA LEU A 61 -10.40 -8.64 7.00
C LEU A 61 -10.54 -8.47 8.52
N ASN A 62 -9.55 -8.89 9.29
CA ASN A 62 -9.53 -8.66 10.74
C ASN A 62 -9.42 -7.17 11.07
N LEU A 63 -8.58 -6.43 10.37
CA LEU A 63 -8.49 -4.96 10.50
C LEU A 63 -9.81 -4.28 10.13
N LYS A 64 -10.43 -4.72 9.04
CA LYS A 64 -11.76 -4.25 8.63
C LYS A 64 -12.80 -4.44 9.73
N LYS A 65 -12.83 -5.63 10.32
CA LYS A 65 -13.75 -5.96 11.43
C LYS A 65 -13.53 -5.05 12.63
N LYS A 66 -12.28 -4.83 13.02
CA LYS A 66 -11.92 -3.93 14.13
C LYS A 66 -12.32 -2.49 13.86
N SER A 67 -12.20 -2.01 12.63
CA SER A 67 -12.55 -0.64 12.26
C SER A 67 -14.05 -0.36 12.31
N LYS A 68 -14.89 -1.36 12.10
CA LYS A 68 -16.36 -1.23 12.13
C LYS A 68 -16.94 -1.01 13.53
N ASN A 69 -16.19 -1.30 14.58
CA ASN A 69 -16.68 -1.22 15.96
C ASN A 69 -16.82 0.22 16.48
N TYR A 70 -16.45 1.24 15.70
CA TYR A 70 -16.42 2.62 16.17
C TYR A 70 -17.52 3.52 15.63
N ASP A 71 -18.19 3.15 14.52
CA ASP A 71 -19.23 4.00 13.93
C ASP A 71 -20.14 3.22 12.97
N ASP A 72 -21.47 3.35 13.14
CA ASP A 72 -22.47 2.85 12.19
C ASP A 72 -22.64 3.78 10.96
N GLN A 73 -21.82 4.82 10.83
CA GLN A 73 -21.91 5.78 9.74
C GLN A 73 -21.12 5.35 8.50
N PRO A 74 -21.64 5.62 7.29
CA PRO A 74 -20.89 5.41 6.05
C PRO A 74 -19.61 6.25 6.06
N ARG A 75 -18.50 5.66 5.64
CA ARG A 75 -17.19 6.33 5.53
C ARG A 75 -16.70 6.27 4.10
N LEU A 76 -16.06 7.34 3.66
CA LEU A 76 -15.35 7.45 2.40
C LEU A 76 -13.94 7.96 2.62
N GLY A 77 -13.05 7.69 1.67
CA GLY A 77 -11.74 8.30 1.65
C GLY A 77 -11.80 9.82 1.61
N LEU A 78 -10.72 10.47 2.01
CA LEU A 78 -10.61 11.93 2.05
C LEU A 78 -10.37 12.56 0.67
N GLY A 79 -9.90 11.78 -0.30
CA GLY A 79 -9.53 12.25 -1.63
C GLY A 79 -8.11 11.85 -1.99
N LEU A 80 -7.35 12.79 -2.56
CA LEU A 80 -5.96 12.57 -2.92
C LEU A 80 -5.04 12.75 -1.72
N VAL A 81 -4.23 11.73 -1.43
CA VAL A 81 -3.19 11.76 -0.39
C VAL A 81 -1.81 11.68 -1.04
N PHE A 82 -0.92 12.56 -0.64
CA PHE A 82 0.47 12.54 -1.04
C PHE A 82 1.34 12.03 0.11
N HIS A 83 2.08 10.93 -0.14
CA HIS A 83 2.89 10.26 0.86
C HIS A 83 4.37 10.61 0.71
N VAL A 84 4.96 11.17 1.76
CA VAL A 84 6.40 11.37 1.88
C VAL A 84 6.86 10.71 3.16
N THR A 85 7.66 9.67 3.03
CA THR A 85 8.13 8.87 4.17
C THR A 85 9.65 8.95 4.32
N PRO A 86 10.18 8.73 5.53
CA PRO A 86 11.62 8.60 5.73
C PRO A 86 12.22 7.52 4.84
N SER A 87 13.40 7.80 4.30
CA SER A 87 14.10 6.91 3.37
C SER A 87 15.09 5.95 4.02
N ASN A 88 15.02 5.80 5.34
CA ASN A 88 15.91 4.93 6.11
C ASN A 88 15.43 3.47 6.17
N ILE A 89 14.16 3.21 5.94
CA ILE A 89 13.57 1.88 5.92
C ILE A 89 12.97 1.62 4.53
N PRO A 90 13.41 0.56 3.82
CA PRO A 90 13.04 0.32 2.42
C PRO A 90 11.55 0.17 2.14
N THR A 91 10.77 -0.33 3.11
CA THR A 91 9.35 -0.66 2.95
C THR A 91 8.40 0.40 3.51
N ASN A 92 8.89 1.45 4.18
CA ASN A 92 8.03 2.46 4.81
C ASN A 92 7.08 3.15 3.83
N PHE A 93 7.56 3.51 2.65
CA PHE A 93 6.72 4.15 1.64
C PHE A 93 5.51 3.30 1.27
N PHE A 94 5.69 1.98 1.22
CA PHE A 94 4.63 1.05 0.82
C PHE A 94 3.62 0.83 1.95
N TYR A 95 4.04 0.75 3.21
CA TYR A 95 3.09 0.74 4.33
C TYR A 95 2.23 1.99 4.36
N SER A 96 2.82 3.15 4.13
CA SER A 96 2.06 4.41 4.03
C SER A 96 1.03 4.35 2.91
N LEU A 97 1.42 3.83 1.73
CA LEU A 97 0.51 3.61 0.61
C LEU A 97 -0.62 2.63 0.97
N ILE A 98 -0.31 1.51 1.62
CA ILE A 98 -1.33 0.54 2.05
C ILE A 98 -2.39 1.23 2.90
N PHE A 99 -2.00 2.03 3.89
CA PHE A 99 -2.95 2.76 4.74
C PHE A 99 -3.77 3.78 3.94
N GLY A 100 -3.18 4.44 2.97
CA GLY A 100 -3.93 5.31 2.05
C GLY A 100 -4.98 4.54 1.25
N LEU A 101 -4.60 3.41 0.68
CA LEU A 101 -5.47 2.55 -0.13
C LEU A 101 -6.63 1.95 0.69
N ILE A 102 -6.35 1.35 1.84
CA ILE A 102 -7.39 0.71 2.66
C ILE A 102 -8.38 1.73 3.25
N ASN A 103 -8.01 3.00 3.36
CA ASN A 103 -8.91 4.07 3.76
C ASN A 103 -9.71 4.69 2.59
N GLY A 104 -9.55 4.16 1.38
CA GLY A 104 -10.35 4.56 0.22
C GLY A 104 -9.86 5.81 -0.49
N ASN A 105 -8.60 6.20 -0.33
CA ASN A 105 -8.02 7.38 -0.96
C ASN A 105 -7.41 7.07 -2.33
N SER A 106 -7.36 8.09 -3.19
CA SER A 106 -6.38 8.16 -4.27
C SER A 106 -5.02 8.56 -3.71
N ASN A 107 -3.94 8.00 -4.22
CA ASN A 107 -2.64 8.12 -3.58
C ASN A 107 -1.55 8.46 -4.57
N ILE A 108 -0.64 9.35 -4.17
CA ILE A 108 0.65 9.60 -4.80
C ILE A 108 1.73 9.33 -3.75
N VAL A 109 2.69 8.49 -4.07
CA VAL A 109 3.77 8.11 -3.15
C VAL A 109 5.12 8.49 -3.72
N LYS A 110 5.88 9.24 -2.95
CA LYS A 110 7.29 9.46 -3.24
C LYS A 110 8.10 8.26 -2.75
N VAL A 111 8.65 7.51 -3.69
CA VAL A 111 9.54 6.38 -3.40
C VAL A 111 10.90 6.90 -2.91
N PRO A 112 11.57 6.22 -1.97
CA PRO A 112 12.92 6.59 -1.53
C PRO A 112 13.90 6.71 -2.69
N SER A 113 14.77 7.72 -2.64
CA SER A 113 15.82 7.92 -3.65
C SER A 113 17.04 7.02 -3.46
N LYS A 114 17.13 6.30 -2.33
CA LYS A 114 18.18 5.30 -2.11
C LYS A 114 17.88 4.04 -2.91
N ASN A 115 18.92 3.43 -3.46
CA ASN A 115 18.82 2.14 -4.14
C ASN A 115 18.62 1.02 -3.11
N PHE A 116 17.37 0.59 -2.96
CA PHE A 116 17.01 -0.60 -2.22
C PHE A 116 16.40 -1.63 -3.17
N GLU A 117 16.89 -2.85 -3.14
CA GLU A 117 16.33 -3.94 -3.95
C GLU A 117 14.85 -4.21 -3.63
N GLN A 118 14.41 -3.94 -2.39
CA GLN A 118 13.02 -4.06 -1.98
C GLN A 118 12.07 -3.15 -2.78
N ILE A 119 12.54 -2.00 -3.26
CA ILE A 119 11.74 -1.09 -4.11
C ILE A 119 11.42 -1.76 -5.45
N ASP A 120 12.40 -2.44 -6.03
CA ASP A 120 12.23 -3.14 -7.32
C ASP A 120 11.35 -4.40 -7.18
N ILE A 121 11.29 -4.97 -5.98
CA ILE A 121 10.46 -6.15 -5.67
C ILE A 121 8.99 -5.79 -5.52
N ILE A 122 8.69 -4.67 -4.88
CA ILE A 122 7.34 -4.20 -4.59
C ILE A 122 6.72 -3.51 -5.82
#